data_d000bd45a7fe3bb36b511627729e8da1
#
_entry.id   d000bd45a7fe3bb36b511627729e8da1
#
_cell.length_a   1.000
_cell.length_b   1.000
_cell.length_c   1.000
_cell.angle_alpha   90.00
_cell.angle_beta   90.00
_cell.angle_gamma   90.00
#
_symmetry.space_group_name_H-M   'P 1'
#
loop_
_entity.id
_entity.type
_entity.pdbx_description
1 polymer ?
#
loop_
_entity_poly.entity_id
_entity_poly.type
_entity_poly.pdbx_seq_one_letter_code
_entity_poly.pdbx_strand_id
1 'polypeptide(L)'
;MASFSEAPFTRLPAHPMNFLALDTSTDILSIAVQQSDGEVHERSAPGGAKSSPTMIPAIRELMAETSLTFDTLDMIVFGRGPGSFTGLRTACSVAQGLAFGARQGLGVPVLPVDSLLAVAETARVEHQVTRVLAVLDARMNEVYSCAYEWDEATAQWRSLGDFELLAPESLQVPDGFVVAGNAKAAYEDRLAPHATHLLALPSASAMLRLAPTLLAAGMAVPASEALPLYIRDKVAQTTAEREEIKRLALLEQAAQAAQSAPAPASESK
;
A
#
# COMPACT_ATOMS: atom_id res chain seq x y z
N MET A 1 -3.35 -30.56 26.35
CA MET A 1 -4.14 -29.49 25.73
C MET A 1 -3.85 -28.22 26.52
N ALA A 2 -2.94 -27.40 26.04
CA ALA A 2 -2.68 -26.09 26.65
C ALA A 2 -3.71 -25.12 26.08
N SER A 3 -4.50 -24.52 26.97
CA SER A 3 -5.45 -23.46 26.62
C SER A 3 -4.65 -22.25 26.15
N PHE A 4 -4.77 -21.91 24.88
CA PHE A 4 -4.34 -20.59 24.40
C PHE A 4 -5.25 -19.56 25.06
N SER A 5 -4.71 -18.90 26.07
CA SER A 5 -5.34 -17.78 26.75
C SER A 5 -5.32 -16.56 25.83
N GLU A 6 -6.47 -15.89 25.76
CA GLU A 6 -6.75 -14.71 24.97
C GLU A 6 -5.76 -13.56 25.15
N ALA A 7 -5.40 -12.97 24.01
CA ALA A 7 -4.84 -11.64 23.74
C ALA A 7 -4.06 -10.90 24.85
N PRO A 8 -2.72 -10.94 24.82
CA PRO A 8 -1.90 -10.12 25.70
C PRO A 8 -1.41 -8.79 25.10
N PHE A 9 -1.94 -8.34 23.93
CA PHE A 9 -1.37 -7.17 23.22
C PHE A 9 -2.10 -5.84 23.47
N THR A 10 -3.02 -5.80 24.44
CA THR A 10 -3.78 -4.59 24.80
C THR A 10 -3.02 -3.57 25.66
N ARG A 11 -1.80 -3.86 26.08
CA ARG A 11 -0.93 -2.89 26.76
C ARG A 11 0.32 -2.67 25.96
N LEU A 12 0.53 -1.42 25.48
CA LEU A 12 1.83 -0.97 25.02
C LEU A 12 2.86 -1.26 26.10
N PRO A 13 4.05 -1.81 25.75
CA PRO A 13 5.14 -1.93 26.68
C PRO A 13 5.46 -0.56 27.28
N ALA A 14 5.77 -0.51 28.57
CA ALA A 14 6.12 0.73 29.26
C ALA A 14 7.52 1.24 28.90
N HIS A 15 8.22 0.58 27.98
CA HIS A 15 9.56 0.93 27.49
C HIS A 15 9.50 1.40 26.03
N PRO A 16 10.44 2.24 25.60
CA PRO A 16 10.63 2.60 24.19
C PRO A 16 10.80 1.34 23.33
N MET A 17 10.21 1.31 22.15
CA MET A 17 10.07 0.11 21.31
C MET A 17 10.97 0.16 20.08
N ASN A 18 11.49 -0.99 19.70
CA ASN A 18 12.19 -1.22 18.44
C ASN A 18 11.22 -1.83 17.41
N PHE A 19 11.10 -1.19 16.26
CA PHE A 19 10.20 -1.61 15.18
C PHE A 19 10.98 -1.99 13.93
N LEU A 20 10.47 -2.96 13.21
CA LEU A 20 10.77 -3.17 11.79
C LEU A 20 9.48 -2.92 10.99
N ALA A 21 9.54 -2.05 9.99
CA ALA A 21 8.43 -1.81 9.07
C ALA A 21 8.79 -2.23 7.65
N LEU A 22 7.81 -2.75 6.89
CA LEU A 22 7.99 -3.17 5.50
C LEU A 22 6.73 -3.01 4.67
N ASP A 23 6.87 -2.53 3.43
CA ASP A 23 5.81 -2.45 2.43
C ASP A 23 6.29 -2.92 1.06
N THR A 24 5.42 -3.61 0.35
CA THR A 24 5.58 -4.04 -1.04
C THR A 24 4.28 -3.94 -1.83
N SER A 25 3.39 -3.07 -1.39
CA SER A 25 2.08 -2.87 -2.02
C SER A 25 2.16 -2.22 -3.40
N THR A 26 3.31 -1.62 -3.74
CA THR A 26 3.60 -0.99 -5.04
C THR A 26 4.80 -1.65 -5.74
N ASP A 27 5.27 -1.03 -6.82
CA ASP A 27 6.50 -1.45 -7.51
C ASP A 27 7.79 -1.05 -6.76
N ILE A 28 7.65 -0.48 -5.56
CA ILE A 28 8.75 -0.15 -4.65
C ILE A 28 8.64 -1.02 -3.39
N LEU A 29 9.77 -1.58 -3.00
CA LEU A 29 9.99 -2.16 -1.68
C LEU A 29 10.44 -1.03 -0.75
N SER A 30 9.75 -0.81 0.35
CA SER A 30 10.16 0.11 1.42
C SER A 30 10.35 -0.66 2.72
N ILE A 31 11.46 -0.41 3.39
CA ILE A 31 11.83 -1.04 4.67
C ILE A 31 12.33 0.05 5.59
N ALA A 32 11.91 0.05 6.85
CA ALA A 32 12.45 0.94 7.85
C ALA A 32 12.60 0.22 9.20
N VAL A 33 13.56 0.64 9.98
CA VAL A 33 13.68 0.28 11.38
C VAL A 33 13.60 1.55 12.22
N GLN A 34 12.98 1.44 13.38
CA GLN A 34 12.99 2.48 14.40
C GLN A 34 13.61 1.90 15.66
N GLN A 35 14.60 2.59 16.17
CA GLN A 35 15.24 2.27 17.45
C GLN A 35 14.42 2.83 18.61
N SER A 36 14.64 2.32 19.78
CA SER A 36 13.93 2.74 21.00
C SER A 36 14.17 4.20 21.39
N ASP A 37 15.22 4.86 20.89
CA ASP A 37 15.46 6.30 21.04
C ASP A 37 14.65 7.16 20.05
N GLY A 38 13.91 6.52 19.13
CA GLY A 38 13.09 7.17 18.12
C GLY A 38 13.79 7.40 16.78
N GLU A 39 15.09 7.05 16.66
CA GLU A 39 15.82 7.18 15.39
C GLU A 39 15.25 6.20 14.35
N VAL A 40 14.96 6.72 13.13
CA VAL A 40 14.40 5.95 12.02
C VAL A 40 15.38 5.88 10.88
N HIS A 41 15.69 4.68 10.43
CA HIS A 41 16.48 4.40 9.24
C HIS A 41 15.61 3.71 8.20
N GLU A 42 15.63 4.21 6.97
CA GLU A 42 14.79 3.70 5.88
C GLU A 42 15.63 3.34 4.65
N ARG A 43 15.17 2.32 3.94
CA ARG A 43 15.74 1.91 2.65
C ARG A 43 14.61 1.56 1.69
N SER A 44 14.73 2.05 0.45
CA SER A 44 13.85 1.70 -0.64
C SER A 44 14.61 1.00 -1.77
N ALA A 45 13.94 0.09 -2.46
CA ALA A 45 14.50 -0.67 -3.58
C ALA A 45 13.39 -1.00 -4.59
N PRO A 46 13.74 -1.40 -5.84
CA PRO A 46 12.74 -1.92 -6.76
C PRO A 46 11.99 -3.12 -6.17
N GLY A 47 10.67 -3.04 -6.22
CA GLY A 47 9.71 -4.00 -5.66
C GLY A 47 9.12 -4.95 -6.71
N GLY A 48 7.84 -5.28 -6.55
CA GLY A 48 7.11 -6.19 -7.42
C GLY A 48 7.65 -7.62 -7.35
N ALA A 49 7.80 -8.29 -8.47
CA ALA A 49 8.31 -9.66 -8.55
C ALA A 49 9.75 -9.83 -8.03
N LYS A 50 10.50 -8.74 -7.90
CA LYS A 50 11.89 -8.73 -7.41
C LYS A 50 11.98 -8.54 -5.89
N SER A 51 10.90 -8.24 -5.20
CA SER A 51 10.91 -7.98 -3.74
C SER A 51 11.32 -9.22 -2.95
N SER A 52 10.84 -10.41 -3.32
CA SER A 52 11.03 -11.62 -2.54
C SER A 52 12.52 -12.00 -2.31
N PRO A 53 13.41 -12.01 -3.33
CA PRO A 53 14.81 -12.35 -3.11
C PRO A 53 15.63 -11.21 -2.46
N THR A 54 15.18 -9.96 -2.53
CA THR A 54 15.95 -8.79 -2.07
C THR A 54 15.56 -8.32 -0.67
N MET A 55 14.33 -8.58 -0.24
CA MET A 55 13.79 -8.05 1.01
C MET A 55 14.56 -8.53 2.25
N ILE A 56 14.75 -9.83 2.40
CA ILE A 56 15.43 -10.38 3.60
C ILE A 56 16.89 -9.90 3.71
N PRO A 57 17.70 -9.94 2.63
CA PRO A 57 19.01 -9.32 2.65
C PRO A 57 18.98 -7.84 3.06
N ALA A 58 18.11 -7.04 2.46
CA ALA A 58 18.00 -5.61 2.76
C ALA A 58 17.57 -5.35 4.23
N ILE A 59 16.64 -6.13 4.78
CA ILE A 59 16.27 -6.06 6.20
C ILE A 59 17.50 -6.33 7.08
N ARG A 60 18.24 -7.40 6.79
CA ARG A 60 19.41 -7.78 7.59
C ARG A 60 20.52 -6.74 7.55
N GLU A 61 20.77 -6.15 6.39
CA GLU A 61 21.73 -5.06 6.22
C GLU A 61 21.31 -3.84 7.04
N LEU A 62 20.05 -3.40 6.91
CA LEU A 62 19.54 -2.24 7.63
C LEU A 62 19.57 -2.45 9.16
N MET A 63 19.21 -3.63 9.64
CA MET A 63 19.29 -3.98 11.06
C MET A 63 20.73 -4.01 11.55
N ALA A 64 21.68 -4.50 10.75
CA ALA A 64 23.09 -4.51 11.12
C ALA A 64 23.68 -3.09 11.22
N GLU A 65 23.30 -2.18 10.32
CA GLU A 65 23.68 -0.77 10.33
C GLU A 65 23.21 -0.05 11.60
N THR A 66 22.06 -0.46 12.14
CA THR A 66 21.43 0.12 13.33
C THR A 66 21.70 -0.68 14.62
N SER A 67 22.55 -1.69 14.56
CA SER A 67 22.82 -2.60 15.69
C SER A 67 21.58 -3.30 16.26
N LEU A 68 20.47 -3.34 15.50
CA LEU A 68 19.28 -4.10 15.86
C LEU A 68 19.42 -5.57 15.47
N THR A 69 18.77 -6.42 16.23
CA THR A 69 18.66 -7.85 15.95
C THR A 69 17.19 -8.27 16.01
N PHE A 70 16.85 -9.42 15.45
CA PHE A 70 15.49 -9.94 15.58
C PHE A 70 15.09 -10.22 17.03
N ASP A 71 16.06 -10.45 17.90
CA ASP A 71 15.82 -10.67 19.34
C ASP A 71 15.52 -9.38 20.11
N THR A 72 15.91 -8.23 19.56
CA THR A 72 15.64 -6.91 20.16
C THR A 72 14.41 -6.23 19.62
N LEU A 73 13.76 -6.80 18.59
CA LEU A 73 12.50 -6.26 18.04
C LEU A 73 11.34 -6.43 19.02
N ASP A 74 10.49 -5.43 19.08
CA ASP A 74 9.25 -5.44 19.85
C ASP A 74 8.03 -5.70 18.98
N MET A 75 8.10 -5.30 17.71
CA MET A 75 6.97 -5.40 16.77
C MET A 75 7.44 -5.35 15.32
N ILE A 76 6.66 -5.96 14.43
CA ILE A 76 6.82 -5.81 12.99
C ILE A 76 5.58 -5.12 12.42
N VAL A 77 5.79 -4.01 11.72
CA VAL A 77 4.77 -3.23 11.03
C VAL A 77 4.78 -3.62 9.55
N PHE A 78 3.63 -3.86 8.94
CA PHE A 78 3.60 -4.20 7.52
C PHE A 78 2.42 -3.57 6.79
N GLY A 79 2.65 -3.20 5.53
CA GLY A 79 1.59 -2.74 4.64
C GLY A 79 0.68 -3.89 4.25
N ARG A 80 -0.57 -3.85 4.73
CA ARG A 80 -1.54 -4.92 4.46
C ARG A 80 -2.28 -4.75 3.13
N GLY A 81 -2.19 -3.55 2.52
CA GLY A 81 -2.92 -3.19 1.30
C GLY A 81 -3.91 -2.04 1.49
N PRO A 82 -4.69 -1.73 0.46
CA PRO A 82 -4.72 -2.38 -0.86
C PRO A 82 -3.47 -2.12 -1.70
N GLY A 83 -3.24 -2.97 -2.72
CA GLY A 83 -2.08 -2.85 -3.61
C GLY A 83 -1.80 -4.10 -4.44
N SER A 84 -0.55 -4.26 -4.87
CA SER A 84 -0.09 -5.40 -5.65
C SER A 84 -0.34 -6.72 -4.93
N PHE A 85 -1.11 -7.62 -5.54
CA PHE A 85 -1.48 -8.92 -4.97
C PHE A 85 -0.28 -9.77 -4.53
N THR A 86 0.76 -9.85 -5.38
CA THR A 86 1.99 -10.56 -5.03
C THR A 86 2.76 -9.84 -3.94
N GLY A 87 2.83 -8.51 -4.02
CA GLY A 87 3.50 -7.67 -3.02
C GLY A 87 2.88 -7.86 -1.64
N LEU A 88 1.57 -7.71 -1.51
CA LEU A 88 0.87 -7.85 -0.23
C LEU A 88 1.11 -9.22 0.45
N ARG A 89 1.11 -10.28 -0.35
CA ARG A 89 1.43 -11.62 0.16
C ARG A 89 2.87 -11.74 0.61
N THR A 90 3.80 -11.14 -0.13
CA THR A 90 5.21 -11.13 0.23
C THR A 90 5.43 -10.39 1.55
N ALA A 91 4.90 -9.16 1.70
CA ALA A 91 5.00 -8.40 2.94
C ALA A 91 4.39 -9.16 4.12
N CYS A 92 3.18 -9.67 3.97
CA CYS A 92 2.49 -10.43 5.01
C CYS A 92 3.27 -11.69 5.43
N SER A 93 3.71 -12.51 4.46
CA SER A 93 4.44 -13.75 4.76
C SER A 93 5.78 -13.49 5.41
N VAL A 94 6.50 -12.46 4.98
CA VAL A 94 7.78 -12.07 5.60
C VAL A 94 7.54 -11.54 7.01
N ALA A 95 6.55 -10.66 7.20
CA ALA A 95 6.18 -10.17 8.53
C ALA A 95 5.83 -11.30 9.49
N GLN A 96 5.00 -12.27 9.04
CA GLN A 96 4.66 -13.46 9.82
C GLN A 96 5.90 -14.27 10.20
N GLY A 97 6.73 -14.62 9.19
CA GLY A 97 7.91 -15.48 9.42
C GLY A 97 8.91 -14.84 10.36
N LEU A 98 9.20 -13.54 10.19
CA LEU A 98 10.10 -12.80 11.06
C LEU A 98 9.52 -12.64 12.47
N ALA A 99 8.22 -12.35 12.57
CA ALA A 99 7.54 -12.19 13.86
C ALA A 99 7.53 -13.49 14.66
N PHE A 100 7.30 -14.64 14.04
CA PHE A 100 7.39 -15.94 14.71
C PHE A 100 8.81 -16.28 15.15
N GLY A 101 9.84 -15.93 14.35
CA GLY A 101 11.24 -16.22 14.65
C GLY A 101 11.90 -15.25 15.62
N ALA A 102 11.30 -14.09 15.86
CA ALA A 102 11.87 -13.06 16.74
C ALA A 102 11.95 -13.53 18.20
N ARG A 103 12.85 -12.89 18.97
CA ARG A 103 13.04 -13.17 20.40
C ARG A 103 13.28 -14.67 20.68
N GLN A 104 14.16 -15.29 19.89
CA GLN A 104 14.52 -16.70 20.02
C GLN A 104 13.30 -17.64 19.90
N GLY A 105 12.30 -17.27 19.07
CA GLY A 105 11.11 -18.04 18.85
C GLY A 105 9.97 -17.78 19.86
N LEU A 106 10.12 -16.82 20.77
CA LEU A 106 9.00 -16.34 21.60
C LEU A 106 7.99 -15.53 20.81
N GLY A 107 8.47 -14.95 19.70
CA GLY A 107 7.66 -14.16 18.79
C GLY A 107 7.42 -12.73 19.24
N VAL A 108 6.95 -11.92 18.28
CA VAL A 108 6.50 -10.53 18.49
C VAL A 108 5.17 -10.32 17.78
N PRO A 109 4.34 -9.36 18.23
CA PRO A 109 3.13 -8.99 17.50
C PRO A 109 3.46 -8.33 16.16
N VAL A 110 2.45 -8.28 15.29
CA VAL A 110 2.49 -7.53 14.03
C VAL A 110 1.45 -6.43 14.03
N LEU A 111 1.75 -5.32 13.35
CA LEU A 111 0.84 -4.20 13.16
C LEU A 111 0.53 -4.05 11.67
N PRO A 112 -0.66 -4.43 11.21
CA PRO A 112 -1.10 -4.20 9.85
C PRO A 112 -1.44 -2.71 9.64
N VAL A 113 -0.89 -2.09 8.58
CA VAL A 113 -1.15 -0.70 8.21
C VAL A 113 -1.75 -0.67 6.81
N ASP A 114 -2.81 0.14 6.63
CA ASP A 114 -3.40 0.36 5.33
C ASP A 114 -2.45 1.14 4.42
N SER A 115 -2.18 0.62 3.20
CA SER A 115 -1.25 1.26 2.27
C SER A 115 -1.72 2.65 1.84
N LEU A 116 -3.03 2.87 1.68
CA LEU A 116 -3.57 4.19 1.36
C LEU A 116 -3.41 5.20 2.52
N LEU A 117 -3.51 4.74 3.77
CA LEU A 117 -3.23 5.57 4.93
C LEU A 117 -1.73 5.95 4.99
N ALA A 118 -0.84 5.01 4.66
CA ALA A 118 0.58 5.28 4.57
C ALA A 118 0.91 6.29 3.44
N VAL A 119 0.20 6.24 2.30
CA VAL A 119 0.28 7.27 1.24
C VAL A 119 -0.13 8.64 1.77
N ALA A 120 -1.25 8.73 2.50
CA ALA A 120 -1.71 9.99 3.08
C ALA A 120 -0.67 10.57 4.06
N GLU A 121 -0.08 9.74 4.90
CA GLU A 121 0.97 10.15 5.85
C GLU A 121 2.26 10.58 5.14
N THR A 122 2.67 9.88 4.09
CA THR A 122 3.80 10.29 3.25
C THR A 122 3.54 11.66 2.63
N ALA A 123 2.35 11.86 2.02
CA ALA A 123 1.97 13.13 1.42
C ALA A 123 1.94 14.26 2.45
N ARG A 124 1.45 14.01 3.67
CA ARG A 124 1.44 15.00 4.75
C ARG A 124 2.84 15.48 5.10
N VAL A 125 3.77 14.56 5.25
CA VAL A 125 5.13 14.91 5.68
C VAL A 125 5.93 15.56 4.55
N GLU A 126 5.84 15.05 3.33
CA GLU A 126 6.63 15.53 2.20
C GLU A 126 6.07 16.83 1.58
N HIS A 127 4.74 16.99 1.58
CA HIS A 127 4.06 18.09 0.90
C HIS A 127 3.25 18.98 1.83
N GLN A 128 3.23 18.72 3.14
CA GLN A 128 2.53 19.52 4.16
C GLN A 128 1.03 19.67 3.89
N VAL A 129 0.38 18.61 3.41
CA VAL A 129 -1.04 18.57 3.11
C VAL A 129 -1.81 17.79 4.18
N THR A 130 -3.02 18.25 4.49
CA THR A 130 -3.86 17.67 5.55
C THR A 130 -5.16 17.04 5.03
N ARG A 131 -5.48 17.21 3.73
CA ARG A 131 -6.63 16.61 3.06
C ARG A 131 -6.15 15.86 1.83
N VAL A 132 -6.19 14.56 1.89
CA VAL A 132 -5.58 13.68 0.90
C VAL A 132 -6.60 12.66 0.41
N LEU A 133 -6.84 12.63 -0.89
CA LEU A 133 -7.41 11.48 -1.58
C LEU A 133 -6.24 10.59 -2.01
N ALA A 134 -5.98 9.55 -1.22
CA ALA A 134 -4.91 8.60 -1.51
C ALA A 134 -5.36 7.66 -2.65
N VAL A 135 -4.53 7.53 -3.70
CA VAL A 135 -4.88 6.79 -4.92
C VAL A 135 -3.72 5.95 -5.41
N LEU A 136 -3.90 4.64 -5.43
CA LEU A 136 -2.93 3.69 -5.95
C LEU A 136 -3.43 3.02 -7.23
N ASP A 137 -2.52 2.80 -8.18
CA ASP A 137 -2.79 2.01 -9.38
C ASP A 137 -3.17 0.57 -8.98
N ALA A 138 -4.40 0.17 -9.29
CA ALA A 138 -4.90 -1.18 -9.05
C ALA A 138 -4.67 -2.12 -10.24
N ARG A 139 -4.01 -1.66 -11.30
CA ARG A 139 -3.92 -2.34 -12.59
C ARG A 139 -5.30 -2.56 -13.24
N MET A 140 -5.34 -3.18 -14.40
CA MET A 140 -6.59 -3.53 -15.10
C MET A 140 -7.51 -2.32 -15.32
N ASN A 141 -6.94 -1.14 -15.52
CA ASN A 141 -7.67 0.11 -15.74
C ASN A 141 -8.55 0.53 -14.54
N GLU A 142 -8.06 0.29 -13.32
CA GLU A 142 -8.72 0.65 -12.05
C GLU A 142 -7.72 1.26 -11.07
N VAL A 143 -8.24 1.99 -10.10
CA VAL A 143 -7.50 2.58 -9.00
C VAL A 143 -8.12 2.20 -7.66
N TYR A 144 -7.30 2.01 -6.64
CA TYR A 144 -7.73 1.99 -5.25
C TYR A 144 -7.73 3.43 -4.73
N SER A 145 -8.78 3.83 -4.02
CA SER A 145 -8.87 5.17 -3.42
C SER A 145 -9.46 5.16 -2.03
N CYS A 146 -9.06 6.14 -1.23
CA CYS A 146 -9.69 6.50 0.03
C CYS A 146 -9.33 7.94 0.41
N ALA A 147 -10.30 8.70 0.90
CA ALA A 147 -10.10 10.07 1.34
C ALA A 147 -9.77 10.12 2.84
N TYR A 148 -8.74 10.91 3.18
CA TYR A 148 -8.27 11.09 4.55
C TYR A 148 -8.13 12.58 4.89
N GLU A 149 -8.54 12.93 6.10
CA GLU A 149 -8.35 14.25 6.66
C GLU A 149 -7.54 14.16 7.96
N TRP A 150 -6.48 14.97 8.06
CA TRP A 150 -5.65 15.06 9.25
C TRP A 150 -6.29 15.99 10.27
N ASP A 151 -6.52 15.49 11.47
CA ASP A 151 -6.96 16.29 12.61
C ASP A 151 -5.74 16.77 13.39
N GLU A 152 -5.48 18.06 13.31
CA GLU A 152 -4.36 18.74 13.99
C GLU A 152 -4.50 18.68 15.53
N ALA A 153 -5.73 18.68 16.05
CA ALA A 153 -5.96 18.69 17.49
C ALA A 153 -5.64 17.35 18.15
N THR A 154 -5.90 16.26 17.44
CA THR A 154 -5.65 14.90 17.93
C THR A 154 -4.39 14.29 17.36
N ALA A 155 -3.77 14.95 16.36
CA ALA A 155 -2.66 14.42 15.57
C ALA A 155 -2.98 13.03 14.97
N GLN A 156 -4.17 12.87 14.37
CA GLN A 156 -4.65 11.62 13.82
C GLN A 156 -5.28 11.81 12.44
N TRP A 157 -5.20 10.77 11.63
CA TRP A 157 -5.94 10.69 10.38
C TRP A 157 -7.35 10.17 10.62
N ARG A 158 -8.31 10.79 9.94
CA ARG A 158 -9.69 10.34 9.86
C ARG A 158 -9.97 9.89 8.43
N SER A 159 -10.38 8.65 8.23
CA SER A 159 -10.95 8.18 6.96
C SER A 159 -12.32 8.80 6.76
N LEU A 160 -12.62 9.27 5.55
CA LEU A 160 -13.91 9.87 5.20
C LEU A 160 -14.83 8.90 4.43
N GLY A 161 -14.47 7.65 4.34
CA GLY A 161 -15.25 6.61 3.67
C GLY A 161 -14.52 5.28 3.67
N ASP A 162 -15.10 4.32 2.96
CA ASP A 162 -14.51 3.01 2.73
C ASP A 162 -13.47 3.05 1.60
N PHE A 163 -12.72 1.97 1.45
CA PHE A 163 -11.86 1.80 0.28
C PHE A 163 -12.70 1.56 -0.96
N GLU A 164 -12.35 2.26 -2.03
CA GLU A 164 -12.99 2.12 -3.33
C GLU A 164 -12.04 1.47 -4.34
N LEU A 165 -12.63 0.71 -5.27
CA LEU A 165 -11.98 0.23 -6.48
C LEU A 165 -12.83 0.67 -7.66
N LEU A 166 -12.28 1.56 -8.51
CA LEU A 166 -13.06 2.20 -9.57
C LEU A 166 -12.19 2.55 -10.79
N ALA A 167 -12.84 2.84 -11.92
CA ALA A 167 -12.14 3.34 -13.08
C ALA A 167 -11.55 4.74 -12.82
N PRO A 168 -10.37 5.07 -13.39
CA PRO A 168 -9.70 6.37 -13.14
C PRO A 168 -10.59 7.58 -13.44
N GLU A 169 -11.42 7.49 -14.45
CA GLU A 169 -12.35 8.55 -14.87
C GLU A 169 -13.51 8.77 -13.89
N SER A 170 -13.80 7.76 -13.07
CA SER A 170 -14.89 7.80 -12.09
C SER A 170 -14.45 8.40 -10.75
N LEU A 171 -13.15 8.69 -10.59
CA LEU A 171 -12.60 9.22 -9.34
C LEU A 171 -13.18 10.61 -9.06
N GLN A 172 -13.85 10.74 -7.92
CA GLN A 172 -14.37 12.01 -7.43
C GLN A 172 -13.41 12.58 -6.37
N VAL A 173 -12.90 13.78 -6.62
CA VAL A 173 -12.02 14.46 -5.67
C VAL A 173 -12.84 15.43 -4.84
N PRO A 174 -12.92 15.25 -3.51
CA PRO A 174 -13.66 16.18 -2.66
C PRO A 174 -13.03 17.59 -2.68
N ASP A 175 -13.82 18.61 -2.45
CA ASP A 175 -13.37 20.00 -2.44
C ASP A 175 -12.24 20.22 -1.41
N GLY A 176 -11.16 20.81 -1.88
CA GLY A 176 -9.99 21.12 -1.04
C GLY A 176 -9.06 19.93 -0.80
N PHE A 177 -9.28 18.79 -1.46
CA PHE A 177 -8.39 17.63 -1.40
C PHE A 177 -7.37 17.65 -2.53
N VAL A 178 -6.19 17.10 -2.24
CA VAL A 178 -5.18 16.75 -3.24
C VAL A 178 -5.23 15.25 -3.50
N VAL A 179 -4.92 14.85 -4.72
CA VAL A 179 -4.75 13.43 -5.08
C VAL A 179 -3.29 13.04 -4.83
N ALA A 180 -3.05 12.06 -3.99
CA ALA A 180 -1.70 11.59 -3.69
C ALA A 180 -1.56 10.09 -3.97
N GLY A 181 -0.47 9.69 -4.60
CA GLY A 181 -0.18 8.30 -4.93
C GLY A 181 0.60 8.13 -6.23
N ASN A 182 0.56 6.93 -6.80
CA ASN A 182 1.27 6.59 -8.04
C ASN A 182 0.38 6.52 -9.28
N ALA A 183 -0.93 6.62 -9.14
CA ALA A 183 -1.88 6.35 -10.22
C ALA A 183 -1.80 7.37 -11.36
N LYS A 184 -1.39 8.63 -11.10
CA LYS A 184 -1.24 9.65 -12.15
C LYS A 184 -0.27 9.23 -13.25
N ALA A 185 0.81 8.54 -12.91
CA ALA A 185 1.79 8.07 -13.89
C ALA A 185 1.23 6.99 -14.84
N ALA A 186 0.23 6.22 -14.39
CA ALA A 186 -0.39 5.17 -15.19
C ALA A 186 -1.57 5.66 -16.03
N TYR A 187 -2.30 6.67 -15.54
CA TYR A 187 -3.57 7.08 -16.15
C TYR A 187 -3.60 8.50 -16.70
N GLU A 188 -2.55 9.27 -16.46
CA GLU A 188 -2.38 10.63 -16.99
C GLU A 188 -3.64 11.49 -16.81
N ASP A 189 -4.15 12.11 -17.88
CA ASP A 189 -5.31 13.00 -17.83
C ASP A 189 -6.67 12.28 -17.67
N ARG A 190 -6.68 10.96 -17.67
CA ARG A 190 -7.86 10.17 -17.32
C ARG A 190 -8.15 10.18 -15.82
N LEU A 191 -7.14 10.48 -14.98
CA LEU A 191 -7.28 10.53 -13.53
C LEU A 191 -7.44 11.98 -13.08
N ALA A 192 -8.67 12.39 -12.75
CA ALA A 192 -9.01 13.69 -12.16
C ALA A 192 -8.17 14.86 -12.74
N PRO A 193 -8.34 15.23 -14.03
CA PRO A 193 -7.41 16.13 -14.76
C PRO A 193 -7.30 17.54 -14.16
N HIS A 194 -8.27 17.95 -13.35
CA HIS A 194 -8.30 19.30 -12.74
C HIS A 194 -7.79 19.30 -11.27
N ALA A 195 -7.47 18.15 -10.72
CA ALA A 195 -6.98 18.05 -9.35
C ALA A 195 -5.47 18.30 -9.26
N THR A 196 -5.02 18.73 -8.10
CA THR A 196 -3.59 18.74 -7.77
C THR A 196 -3.13 17.31 -7.48
N HIS A 197 -2.11 16.85 -8.19
CA HIS A 197 -1.54 15.52 -8.02
C HIS A 197 -0.17 15.59 -7.38
N LEU A 198 0.04 14.76 -6.35
CA LEU A 198 1.30 14.60 -5.63
C LEU A 198 1.77 13.16 -5.76
N LEU A 199 3.04 12.97 -6.07
CA LEU A 199 3.65 11.65 -5.98
C LEU A 199 3.92 11.33 -4.52
N ALA A 200 3.25 10.35 -3.98
CA ALA A 200 3.49 9.81 -2.65
C ALA A 200 3.28 8.31 -2.66
N LEU A 201 4.22 7.56 -2.11
CA LEU A 201 4.15 6.10 -2.03
C LEU A 201 3.97 5.67 -0.57
N PRO A 202 3.38 4.51 -0.31
CA PRO A 202 3.38 3.96 1.03
C PRO A 202 4.82 3.67 1.45
N SER A 203 5.33 4.43 2.39
CA SER A 203 6.68 4.28 2.91
C SER A 203 6.68 3.60 4.27
N ALA A 204 7.74 2.82 4.55
CA ALA A 204 7.90 2.15 5.82
C ALA A 204 8.04 3.16 6.98
N SER A 205 8.72 4.30 6.74
CA SER A 205 8.80 5.38 7.73
C SER A 205 7.45 6.04 8.01
N ALA A 206 6.57 6.18 7.01
CA ALA A 206 5.21 6.66 7.24
C ALA A 206 4.42 5.68 8.13
N MET A 207 4.56 4.37 7.90
CA MET A 207 3.92 3.37 8.75
C MET A 207 4.45 3.41 10.20
N LEU A 208 5.74 3.67 10.41
CA LEU A 208 6.29 3.86 11.75
C LEU A 208 5.73 5.10 12.44
N ARG A 209 5.48 6.20 11.73
CA ARG A 209 4.82 7.39 12.28
C ARG A 209 3.36 7.14 12.67
N LEU A 210 2.67 6.27 11.95
CA LEU A 210 1.29 5.87 12.24
C LEU A 210 1.20 4.86 13.39
N ALA A 211 2.26 4.10 13.64
CA ALA A 211 2.26 2.99 14.57
C ALA A 211 1.78 3.35 15.99
N PRO A 212 2.20 4.46 16.63
CA PRO A 212 1.75 4.79 17.98
C PRO A 212 0.23 4.93 18.08
N THR A 213 -0.40 5.61 17.13
CA THR A 213 -1.86 5.80 17.08
C THR A 213 -2.60 4.50 16.85
N LEU A 214 -2.13 3.68 15.89
CA LEU A 214 -2.74 2.39 15.59
C LEU A 214 -2.58 1.38 16.74
N LEU A 215 -1.46 1.42 17.45
CA LEU A 215 -1.25 0.62 18.65
C LEU A 215 -2.19 1.05 19.79
N ALA A 216 -2.32 2.35 20.01
CA ALA A 216 -3.28 2.87 21.00
C ALA A 216 -4.74 2.49 20.68
N ALA A 217 -5.06 2.32 19.39
CA ALA A 217 -6.34 1.82 18.90
C ALA A 217 -6.48 0.27 18.99
N GLY A 218 -5.45 -0.45 19.48
CA GLY A 218 -5.49 -1.90 19.65
C GLY A 218 -5.38 -2.69 18.34
N MET A 219 -4.76 -2.12 17.30
CA MET A 219 -4.67 -2.73 15.96
C MET A 219 -3.58 -3.78 15.82
N ALA A 220 -2.72 -3.96 16.83
CA ALA A 220 -1.72 -5.02 16.81
C ALA A 220 -2.38 -6.39 16.96
N VAL A 221 -1.89 -7.37 16.19
CA VAL A 221 -2.43 -8.73 16.17
C VAL A 221 -1.29 -9.75 16.34
N PRO A 222 -1.59 -10.98 16.75
CA PRO A 222 -0.64 -12.09 16.69
C PRO A 222 -0.15 -12.30 15.25
N ALA A 223 1.08 -12.75 15.07
CA ALA A 223 1.63 -13.04 13.73
C ALA A 223 0.76 -14.01 12.92
N SER A 224 0.08 -14.97 13.58
CA SER A 224 -0.86 -15.91 12.93
C SER A 224 -2.10 -15.26 12.33
N GLU A 225 -2.43 -14.04 12.76
CA GLU A 225 -3.59 -13.28 12.31
C GLU A 225 -3.23 -12.17 11.31
N ALA A 226 -1.95 -12.05 10.96
CA ALA A 226 -1.51 -11.15 9.90
C ALA A 226 -2.12 -11.59 8.56
N LEU A 227 -2.96 -10.74 7.97
CA LEU A 227 -3.62 -11.02 6.70
C LEU A 227 -3.50 -9.80 5.78
N PRO A 228 -3.32 -10.02 4.46
CA PRO A 228 -3.42 -8.95 3.48
C PRO A 228 -4.88 -8.53 3.30
N LEU A 229 -5.08 -7.26 2.97
CA LEU A 229 -6.39 -6.69 2.67
C LEU A 229 -6.63 -6.74 1.15
N TYR A 230 -7.63 -7.48 0.73
CA TYR A 230 -8.06 -7.56 -0.65
C TYR A 230 -9.36 -6.80 -0.84
N ILE A 231 -9.34 -5.75 -1.70
CA ILE A 231 -10.53 -4.97 -2.06
C ILE A 231 -11.17 -5.52 -3.33
N ARG A 232 -10.37 -6.11 -4.22
CA ARG A 232 -10.87 -6.72 -5.45
C ARG A 232 -11.35 -8.13 -5.17
N ASP A 233 -12.66 -8.36 -5.32
CA ASP A 233 -13.26 -9.70 -5.15
C ASP A 233 -12.86 -10.68 -6.26
N LYS A 234 -12.59 -10.18 -7.47
CA LYS A 234 -12.27 -10.99 -8.64
C LYS A 234 -10.89 -10.65 -9.19
N VAL A 235 -9.89 -11.45 -8.84
CA VAL A 235 -8.46 -11.20 -9.18
C VAL A 235 -8.10 -11.68 -10.59
N ALA A 236 -8.91 -12.51 -11.24
CA ALA A 236 -8.62 -13.05 -12.57
C ALA A 236 -9.88 -13.10 -13.43
N GLN A 237 -9.76 -12.59 -14.66
CA GLN A 237 -10.76 -12.81 -15.70
C GLN A 237 -10.76 -14.29 -16.08
N THR A 238 -11.93 -14.85 -16.26
CA THR A 238 -12.07 -16.19 -16.85
C THR A 238 -11.58 -16.17 -18.31
N THR A 239 -11.28 -17.31 -18.87
CA THR A 239 -10.87 -17.42 -20.27
C THR A 239 -11.93 -16.81 -21.21
N ALA A 240 -13.21 -17.03 -20.94
CA ALA A 240 -14.31 -16.47 -21.70
C ALA A 240 -14.37 -14.93 -21.65
N GLU A 241 -14.15 -14.32 -20.47
CA GLU A 241 -14.08 -12.87 -20.32
C GLU A 241 -12.91 -12.25 -21.07
N ARG A 242 -11.73 -12.91 -21.05
CA ARG A 242 -10.56 -12.43 -21.83
C ARG A 242 -10.81 -12.50 -23.33
N GLU A 243 -11.46 -13.56 -23.81
CA GLU A 243 -11.83 -13.71 -25.21
C GLU A 243 -12.84 -12.64 -25.65
N GLU A 244 -13.82 -12.36 -24.82
CA GLU A 244 -14.83 -11.32 -25.10
C GLU A 244 -14.20 -9.92 -25.13
N ILE A 245 -13.35 -9.56 -24.17
CA ILE A 245 -12.62 -8.28 -24.18
C ILE A 245 -11.76 -8.16 -25.43
N LYS A 246 -11.07 -9.23 -25.82
CA LYS A 246 -10.24 -9.25 -27.03
C LYS A 246 -11.09 -9.09 -28.28
N ARG A 247 -12.29 -9.69 -28.32
CA ARG A 247 -13.25 -9.57 -29.41
C ARG A 247 -13.76 -8.13 -29.53
N LEU A 248 -14.13 -7.50 -28.41
CA LEU A 248 -14.61 -6.10 -28.40
C LEU A 248 -13.52 -5.12 -28.83
N ALA A 249 -12.29 -5.28 -28.36
CA ALA A 249 -11.13 -4.46 -28.77
C ALA A 249 -10.85 -4.56 -30.28
N LEU A 250 -10.99 -5.75 -30.88
CA LEU A 250 -10.84 -5.94 -32.32
C LEU A 250 -11.97 -5.27 -33.11
N LEU A 251 -13.19 -5.30 -32.59
CA LEU A 251 -14.34 -4.61 -33.24
C LEU A 251 -14.17 -3.08 -33.18
N GLU A 252 -13.71 -2.54 -32.07
CA GLU A 252 -13.43 -1.09 -31.95
C GLU A 252 -12.31 -0.66 -32.90
N GLN A 253 -11.22 -1.42 -33.02
CA GLN A 253 -10.15 -1.14 -33.97
C GLN A 253 -10.64 -1.20 -35.41
N ALA A 254 -11.48 -2.17 -35.75
CA ALA A 254 -12.08 -2.28 -37.09
C ALA A 254 -13.03 -1.11 -37.40
N ALA A 255 -13.80 -0.65 -36.39
CA ALA A 255 -14.70 0.50 -36.55
C ALA A 255 -13.88 1.82 -36.75
N GLN A 256 -12.80 2.01 -36.01
CA GLN A 256 -11.91 3.15 -36.18
C GLN A 256 -11.19 3.15 -37.52
N ALA A 257 -10.75 1.99 -37.99
CA ALA A 257 -10.14 1.83 -39.33
C ALA A 257 -11.13 2.11 -40.46
N ALA A 258 -12.40 1.72 -40.30
CA ALA A 258 -13.44 2.01 -41.26
C ALA A 258 -13.82 3.51 -41.35
N GLN A 259 -13.73 4.24 -40.23
CA GLN A 259 -13.95 5.69 -40.19
C GLN A 259 -12.78 6.50 -40.75
N SER A 260 -11.57 5.96 -40.73
CA SER A 260 -10.36 6.62 -41.25
C SER A 260 -10.06 6.30 -42.73
N ALA A 261 -10.87 5.46 -43.39
CA ALA A 261 -10.70 5.13 -44.79
C ALA A 261 -11.06 6.35 -45.67
N PRO A 262 -10.21 6.79 -46.62
CA PRO A 262 -10.50 7.90 -47.50
C PRO A 262 -11.69 7.55 -48.42
N ALA A 263 -12.58 8.51 -48.60
CA ALA A 263 -13.72 8.39 -49.53
C ALA A 263 -13.23 8.01 -50.94
N PRO A 264 -13.92 7.11 -51.66
CA PRO A 264 -13.56 6.75 -53.01
C PRO A 264 -13.57 7.99 -53.92
N ALA A 265 -12.46 8.23 -54.63
CA ALA A 265 -12.36 9.30 -55.56
C ALA A 265 -13.47 9.17 -56.63
N SER A 266 -14.35 10.17 -56.74
CA SER A 266 -15.37 10.23 -57.76
C SER A 266 -14.65 10.38 -59.12
N GLU A 267 -14.66 9.33 -59.92
CA GLU A 267 -14.30 9.43 -61.32
C GLU A 267 -15.32 10.34 -62.04
N SER A 268 -14.91 11.56 -62.37
CA SER A 268 -15.60 12.42 -63.31
C SER A 268 -15.24 12.04 -64.76
N LYS A 269 -16.25 11.60 -65.50
CA LYS A 269 -16.20 11.50 -66.96
C LYS A 269 -16.29 12.88 -67.60
#